data_b8cbf3cf1b8aedc8ad8cedec7e0f8f31
#
_entry.id   b8cbf3cf1b8aedc8ad8cedec7e0f8f31
#
_cell.length_a   1.000
_cell.length_b   1.000
_cell.length_c   1.000
_cell.angle_alpha   90.00
_cell.angle_beta   90.00
_cell.angle_gamma   90.00
#
_symmetry.space_group_name_H-M   'P 1'
#
loop_
_entity.id
_entity.type
_entity.pdbx_description
1 polymer ?
#
loop_
_entity_poly.entity_id
_entity_poly.type
_entity_poly.pdbx_seq_one_letter_code
_entity_poly.pdbx_strand_id
1 'polypeptide(L)'
;MSNGLAFSGSLGFLSLGEIVQIIGNNGGTGVLRIMSKYAPSPGMIYMAKGDPVDAVNGDLNGLEALFSLFGWTEGEFSFSQEPVGHENVINKNRMELILDGSRMVDDGKIPVLGPVSYKEDSGDASVDRALPLIKGPFVDYMYVVDEEEFYEGDEIVIEGNYGNWMWVVLEGIVEISKQTDAGPLKILRLSDGAYVGSISSFLTESSVRRTTAKAMSRVQLGMLDSHLLANEYAAMSQELREVVKSLDKRLNQVTDNLARIYADKDKADRFLLDKRPVIEQGQNEQRVFMITKGKAAIGRKTEEGIVPLIELSKGDFFGHIPFLKMGHEPHAASVFASADLKISPLDVSDLVTEYEGLPNSFRHIIENLASCISVTTMIACENHKNLHFAKTSKAQ
;
A
#
# COMPACT_ATOMS: atom_id res chain seq x y z
N MET A 1 -15.86 -25.72 -30.67
CA MET A 1 -14.98 -24.55 -30.79
C MET A 1 -14.18 -24.53 -29.50
N SER A 2 -12.86 -24.45 -29.60
CA SER A 2 -12.00 -24.46 -28.40
C SER A 2 -12.26 -23.19 -27.61
N ASN A 3 -12.76 -23.32 -26.39
CA ASN A 3 -12.76 -22.24 -25.39
C ASN A 3 -11.29 -21.85 -25.16
N GLY A 4 -10.84 -20.75 -25.77
CA GLY A 4 -9.45 -20.33 -25.72
C GLY A 4 -9.29 -19.00 -25.00
N LEU A 5 -8.29 -18.91 -24.13
CA LEU A 5 -7.80 -17.63 -23.61
C LEU A 5 -7.45 -16.74 -24.79
N ALA A 6 -8.11 -15.60 -24.92
CA ALA A 6 -7.91 -14.66 -26.03
C ALA A 6 -7.07 -13.45 -25.64
N PHE A 7 -7.15 -13.02 -24.37
CA PHE A 7 -6.51 -11.81 -23.90
C PHE A 7 -6.37 -11.86 -22.37
N SER A 8 -5.21 -11.51 -21.85
CA SER A 8 -4.95 -11.44 -20.40
C SER A 8 -3.89 -10.40 -20.06
N GLY A 9 -3.86 -9.97 -18.82
CA GLY A 9 -2.91 -8.99 -18.35
C GLY A 9 -3.18 -8.57 -16.90
N SER A 10 -2.62 -7.41 -16.52
CA SER A 10 -2.72 -6.85 -15.18
C SER A 10 -3.58 -5.58 -15.16
N LEU A 11 -4.45 -5.44 -14.15
CA LEU A 11 -5.21 -4.20 -13.89
C LEU A 11 -4.32 -3.02 -13.54
N GLY A 12 -3.10 -3.26 -13.05
CA GLY A 12 -2.12 -2.21 -12.82
C GLY A 12 -1.51 -1.62 -14.11
N PHE A 13 -1.72 -2.29 -15.26
CA PHE A 13 -1.29 -1.82 -16.57
C PHE A 13 -2.45 -1.29 -17.42
N LEU A 14 -3.62 -1.94 -17.35
CA LEU A 14 -4.84 -1.53 -18.06
C LEU A 14 -5.99 -1.43 -17.06
N SER A 15 -6.65 -0.29 -17.01
CA SER A 15 -7.88 -0.12 -16.23
C SER A 15 -9.02 -0.98 -16.77
N LEU A 16 -10.01 -1.29 -15.93
CA LEU A 16 -11.21 -2.04 -16.37
C LEU A 16 -11.90 -1.36 -17.56
N GLY A 17 -11.97 -0.03 -17.56
CA GLY A 17 -12.55 0.72 -18.68
C GLY A 17 -11.84 0.49 -19.99
N GLU A 18 -10.48 0.51 -19.99
CA GLU A 18 -9.67 0.22 -21.19
C GLU A 18 -9.83 -1.23 -21.65
N ILE A 19 -9.88 -2.20 -20.73
CA ILE A 19 -10.09 -3.61 -21.04
C ILE A 19 -11.45 -3.81 -21.71
N VAL A 20 -12.52 -3.27 -21.14
CA VAL A 20 -13.88 -3.33 -21.70
C VAL A 20 -13.92 -2.66 -23.07
N GLN A 21 -13.20 -1.56 -23.26
CA GLN A 21 -13.12 -0.87 -24.54
C GLN A 21 -12.36 -1.69 -25.61
N ILE A 22 -11.25 -2.34 -25.25
CA ILE A 22 -10.48 -3.22 -26.16
C ILE A 22 -11.35 -4.40 -26.61
N ILE A 23 -12.01 -5.10 -25.67
CA ILE A 23 -12.88 -6.23 -25.99
C ILE A 23 -14.05 -5.75 -26.89
N GLY A 24 -14.61 -4.60 -26.55
CA GLY A 24 -15.72 -4.01 -27.27
C GLY A 24 -15.40 -3.62 -28.71
N ASN A 25 -14.26 -2.99 -28.94
CA ASN A 25 -13.81 -2.59 -30.28
C ASN A 25 -13.57 -3.80 -31.21
N ASN A 26 -13.29 -4.96 -30.63
CA ASN A 26 -13.12 -6.22 -31.34
C ASN A 26 -14.41 -7.05 -31.43
N GLY A 27 -15.56 -6.54 -30.93
CA GLY A 27 -16.84 -7.28 -30.95
C GLY A 27 -16.79 -8.59 -30.15
N GLY A 28 -15.95 -8.65 -29.11
CA GLY A 28 -15.68 -9.86 -28.34
C GLY A 28 -16.94 -10.42 -27.66
N THR A 29 -17.15 -11.74 -27.76
CA THR A 29 -18.18 -12.47 -27.01
C THR A 29 -17.48 -13.50 -26.14
N GLY A 30 -17.74 -13.45 -24.82
CA GLY A 30 -17.04 -14.32 -23.86
C GLY A 30 -17.13 -13.81 -22.44
N VAL A 31 -16.28 -14.35 -21.58
CA VAL A 31 -16.22 -14.00 -20.15
C VAL A 31 -14.90 -13.33 -19.82
N LEU A 32 -15.00 -12.11 -19.30
CA LEU A 32 -13.89 -11.40 -18.67
C LEU A 32 -13.88 -11.74 -17.18
N ARG A 33 -12.86 -12.47 -16.75
CA ARG A 33 -12.60 -12.82 -15.36
C ARG A 33 -11.55 -11.87 -14.81
N ILE A 34 -11.79 -11.34 -13.61
CA ILE A 34 -10.88 -10.45 -12.90
C ILE A 34 -10.57 -11.09 -11.55
N MET A 35 -9.30 -11.22 -11.21
CA MET A 35 -8.83 -11.76 -9.94
C MET A 35 -8.00 -10.71 -9.22
N SER A 36 -8.30 -10.48 -7.95
CA SER A 36 -7.51 -9.64 -7.05
C SER A 36 -7.20 -10.39 -5.77
N LYS A 37 -5.99 -10.23 -5.25
CA LYS A 37 -5.61 -10.79 -3.95
C LYS A 37 -6.33 -10.12 -2.77
N TYR A 38 -7.07 -9.05 -3.01
CA TYR A 38 -7.88 -8.31 -2.03
C TYR A 38 -9.37 -8.66 -2.09
N ALA A 39 -9.78 -9.58 -2.98
CA ALA A 39 -11.16 -10.02 -3.14
C ALA A 39 -11.30 -11.51 -2.83
N PRO A 40 -12.39 -11.95 -2.16
CA PRO A 40 -12.60 -13.36 -1.79
C PRO A 40 -12.91 -14.24 -3.00
N SER A 41 -13.42 -13.66 -4.06
CA SER A 41 -13.83 -14.38 -5.28
C SER A 41 -13.52 -13.56 -6.52
N PRO A 42 -13.35 -14.22 -7.69
CA PRO A 42 -13.18 -13.50 -8.95
C PRO A 42 -14.41 -12.66 -9.30
N GLY A 43 -14.18 -11.47 -9.83
CA GLY A 43 -15.20 -10.71 -10.55
C GLY A 43 -15.38 -11.27 -11.97
N MET A 44 -16.62 -11.36 -12.43
CA MET A 44 -16.97 -11.89 -13.76
C MET A 44 -17.78 -10.85 -14.52
N ILE A 45 -17.42 -10.60 -15.79
CA ILE A 45 -18.19 -9.76 -16.70
C ILE A 45 -18.49 -10.57 -17.96
N TYR A 46 -19.76 -10.72 -18.28
CA TYR A 46 -20.21 -11.43 -19.46
C TYR A 46 -20.38 -10.46 -20.61
N MET A 47 -19.64 -10.68 -21.69
CA MET A 47 -19.58 -9.82 -22.87
C MET A 47 -20.30 -10.49 -24.04
N ALA A 48 -21.22 -9.78 -24.69
CA ALA A 48 -21.86 -10.24 -25.92
C ALA A 48 -21.70 -9.19 -27.04
N LYS A 49 -21.07 -9.57 -28.15
CA LYS A 49 -20.80 -8.71 -29.31
C LYS A 49 -20.10 -7.39 -28.94
N GLY A 50 -19.27 -7.45 -27.90
CA GLY A 50 -18.46 -6.32 -27.44
C GLY A 50 -19.11 -5.46 -26.33
N ASP A 51 -20.33 -5.74 -25.91
CA ASP A 51 -20.99 -5.03 -24.83
C ASP A 51 -21.14 -5.91 -23.58
N PRO A 52 -20.95 -5.35 -22.36
CA PRO A 52 -21.27 -6.04 -21.14
C PRO A 52 -22.79 -6.30 -21.03
N VAL A 53 -23.19 -7.54 -20.84
CA VAL A 53 -24.61 -7.94 -20.72
C VAL A 53 -24.98 -8.31 -19.29
N ASP A 54 -24.02 -8.82 -18.52
CA ASP A 54 -24.18 -9.18 -17.11
C ASP A 54 -22.85 -9.14 -16.39
N ALA A 55 -22.84 -9.06 -15.05
CA ALA A 55 -21.65 -9.16 -14.23
C ALA A 55 -21.98 -9.78 -12.87
N VAL A 56 -20.95 -10.38 -12.23
CA VAL A 56 -21.03 -10.95 -10.88
C VAL A 56 -19.80 -10.54 -10.08
N ASN A 57 -20.01 -10.08 -8.85
CA ASN A 57 -18.95 -9.79 -7.90
C ASN A 57 -19.40 -10.14 -6.48
N GLY A 58 -19.01 -11.31 -5.97
CA GLY A 58 -19.54 -11.85 -4.72
C GLY A 58 -21.07 -12.02 -4.79
N ASP A 59 -21.78 -11.35 -3.90
CA ASP A 59 -23.25 -11.37 -3.84
C ASP A 59 -23.92 -10.33 -4.80
N LEU A 60 -23.12 -9.46 -5.43
CA LEU A 60 -23.61 -8.46 -6.37
C LEU A 60 -23.79 -9.06 -7.77
N ASN A 61 -24.81 -8.58 -8.51
CA ASN A 61 -25.12 -9.02 -9.87
C ASN A 61 -25.43 -7.83 -10.79
N GLY A 62 -25.33 -8.04 -12.10
CA GLY A 62 -25.73 -7.07 -13.13
C GLY A 62 -24.94 -5.76 -13.05
N LEU A 63 -25.68 -4.65 -13.12
CA LEU A 63 -25.09 -3.31 -13.19
C LEU A 63 -24.32 -2.93 -11.91
N GLU A 64 -24.81 -3.33 -10.75
CA GLU A 64 -24.19 -3.06 -9.47
C GLU A 64 -22.84 -3.80 -9.34
N ALA A 65 -22.82 -5.07 -9.73
CA ALA A 65 -21.59 -5.86 -9.79
C ALA A 65 -20.58 -5.24 -10.77
N LEU A 66 -21.02 -4.85 -11.96
CA LEU A 66 -20.17 -4.22 -12.96
C LEU A 66 -19.53 -2.94 -12.42
N PHE A 67 -20.30 -2.04 -11.83
CA PHE A 67 -19.74 -0.82 -11.27
C PHE A 67 -18.80 -1.07 -10.10
N SER A 68 -19.10 -2.02 -9.22
CA SER A 68 -18.18 -2.37 -8.12
C SER A 68 -16.81 -2.82 -8.61
N LEU A 69 -16.74 -3.47 -9.76
CA LEU A 69 -15.47 -3.92 -10.38
C LEU A 69 -14.63 -2.78 -10.94
N PHE A 70 -15.21 -1.60 -11.23
CA PHE A 70 -14.41 -0.42 -11.60
C PHE A 70 -13.51 0.07 -10.48
N GLY A 71 -13.83 -0.23 -9.22
CA GLY A 71 -12.98 0.03 -8.07
C GLY A 71 -11.77 -0.91 -7.96
N TRP A 72 -11.67 -1.96 -8.77
CA TRP A 72 -10.54 -2.89 -8.71
C TRP A 72 -9.37 -2.33 -9.50
N THR A 73 -8.36 -1.83 -8.79
CA THR A 73 -7.17 -1.18 -9.38
C THR A 73 -5.96 -2.11 -9.44
N GLU A 74 -6.01 -3.25 -8.74
CA GLU A 74 -4.95 -4.26 -8.70
C GLU A 74 -5.51 -5.66 -8.90
N GLY A 75 -4.79 -6.46 -9.67
CA GLY A 75 -5.14 -7.84 -9.96
C GLY A 75 -4.79 -8.24 -11.38
N GLU A 76 -5.18 -9.44 -11.72
CA GLU A 76 -5.03 -10.01 -13.06
C GLU A 76 -6.39 -10.14 -13.73
N PHE A 77 -6.41 -9.98 -15.03
CA PHE A 77 -7.59 -10.26 -15.82
C PHE A 77 -7.31 -11.28 -16.92
N SER A 78 -8.35 -12.03 -17.28
CA SER A 78 -8.34 -12.95 -18.41
C SER A 78 -9.68 -12.91 -19.14
N PHE A 79 -9.63 -12.76 -20.45
CA PHE A 79 -10.80 -12.84 -21.32
C PHE A 79 -10.78 -14.14 -22.12
N SER A 80 -11.82 -14.95 -21.97
CA SER A 80 -12.01 -16.19 -22.71
C SER A 80 -13.16 -16.03 -23.70
N GLN A 81 -12.91 -16.38 -24.96
CA GLN A 81 -13.96 -16.42 -25.98
C GLN A 81 -14.79 -17.68 -25.81
N GLU A 82 -16.06 -17.50 -25.47
CA GLU A 82 -17.02 -18.57 -25.27
C GLU A 82 -18.44 -18.06 -25.48
N PRO A 83 -19.40 -18.94 -25.80
CA PRO A 83 -20.80 -18.55 -25.90
C PRO A 83 -21.32 -18.02 -24.56
N VAL A 84 -21.93 -16.84 -24.55
CA VAL A 84 -22.57 -16.25 -23.39
C VAL A 84 -24.07 -16.43 -23.50
N GLY A 85 -24.65 -17.21 -22.57
CA GLY A 85 -26.09 -17.46 -22.49
C GLY A 85 -26.85 -16.52 -21.54
N HIS A 86 -26.19 -15.47 -21.07
CA HIS A 86 -26.76 -14.46 -20.16
C HIS A 86 -27.69 -13.52 -20.92
N GLU A 87 -28.86 -13.22 -20.32
CA GLU A 87 -29.71 -12.11 -20.78
C GLU A 87 -29.02 -10.77 -20.51
N ASN A 88 -29.28 -9.77 -21.34
CA ASN A 88 -28.77 -8.44 -21.10
C ASN A 88 -29.56 -7.77 -19.98
N VAL A 89 -29.05 -7.87 -18.75
CA VAL A 89 -29.63 -7.21 -17.56
C VAL A 89 -29.05 -5.82 -17.32
N ILE A 90 -27.92 -5.49 -17.94
CA ILE A 90 -27.23 -4.19 -17.76
C ILE A 90 -27.93 -3.10 -18.57
N ASN A 91 -28.37 -3.40 -19.81
CA ASN A 91 -29.14 -2.51 -20.67
C ASN A 91 -28.58 -1.08 -20.86
N LYS A 92 -27.27 -0.91 -20.82
CA LYS A 92 -26.56 0.34 -21.05
C LYS A 92 -25.50 0.14 -22.12
N ASN A 93 -25.20 1.23 -22.85
CA ASN A 93 -24.10 1.16 -23.82
C ASN A 93 -22.72 1.20 -23.11
N ARG A 94 -21.74 0.58 -23.73
CA ARG A 94 -20.39 0.44 -23.19
C ARG A 94 -19.74 1.77 -22.80
N MET A 95 -19.88 2.81 -23.63
CA MET A 95 -19.25 4.09 -23.35
C MET A 95 -19.86 4.77 -22.12
N GLU A 96 -21.17 4.69 -21.97
CA GLU A 96 -21.87 5.17 -20.79
C GLU A 96 -21.40 4.44 -19.53
N LEU A 97 -21.26 3.10 -19.60
CA LEU A 97 -20.77 2.29 -18.48
C LEU A 97 -19.36 2.68 -18.07
N ILE A 98 -18.45 2.89 -19.03
CA ILE A 98 -17.07 3.29 -18.75
C ILE A 98 -17.02 4.68 -18.10
N LEU A 99 -17.77 5.64 -18.63
CA LEU A 99 -17.80 7.00 -18.10
C LEU A 99 -18.43 7.06 -16.69
N ASP A 100 -19.59 6.41 -16.52
CA ASP A 100 -20.25 6.35 -15.22
C ASP A 100 -19.41 5.64 -14.17
N GLY A 101 -18.84 4.46 -14.51
CA GLY A 101 -18.00 3.68 -13.62
C GLY A 101 -16.75 4.45 -13.17
N SER A 102 -16.02 5.06 -14.10
CA SER A 102 -14.85 5.89 -13.78
C SER A 102 -15.22 7.08 -12.90
N ARG A 103 -16.28 7.79 -13.25
CA ARG A 103 -16.78 8.92 -12.45
C ARG A 103 -17.19 8.50 -11.04
N MET A 104 -17.86 7.36 -10.89
CA MET A 104 -18.28 6.88 -9.56
C MET A 104 -17.09 6.51 -8.68
N VAL A 105 -15.96 6.03 -9.26
CA VAL A 105 -14.71 5.83 -8.54
C VAL A 105 -14.10 7.17 -8.14
N ASP A 106 -14.01 8.13 -9.05
CA ASP A 106 -13.47 9.47 -8.80
C ASP A 106 -14.28 10.24 -7.74
N ASP A 107 -15.60 10.08 -7.75
CA ASP A 107 -16.55 10.67 -6.77
C ASP A 107 -16.52 9.92 -5.41
N GLY A 108 -15.74 8.84 -5.25
CA GLY A 108 -15.68 8.02 -4.03
C GLY A 108 -16.92 7.15 -3.78
N LYS A 109 -17.85 7.06 -4.73
CA LYS A 109 -19.08 6.24 -4.61
C LYS A 109 -18.83 4.74 -4.74
N ILE A 110 -17.75 4.36 -5.42
CA ILE A 110 -17.26 2.99 -5.53
C ILE A 110 -16.00 2.87 -4.71
N PRO A 111 -15.95 1.99 -3.70
CA PRO A 111 -14.74 1.77 -2.93
C PRO A 111 -13.65 1.17 -3.82
N VAL A 112 -12.45 1.76 -3.75
CA VAL A 112 -11.27 1.22 -4.43
C VAL A 112 -10.83 -0.06 -3.72
N LEU A 113 -10.72 -1.16 -4.46
CA LEU A 113 -10.19 -2.42 -3.97
C LEU A 113 -8.69 -2.47 -4.27
N GLY A 114 -7.91 -2.46 -3.22
CA GLY A 114 -6.45 -2.46 -3.27
C GLY A 114 -5.88 -2.41 -1.87
N PRO A 115 -4.54 -2.27 -1.74
CA PRO A 115 -3.88 -2.23 -0.43
C PRO A 115 -4.28 -1.01 0.40
N VAL A 116 -4.78 0.07 -0.23
CA VAL A 116 -5.15 1.31 0.47
C VAL A 116 -6.53 1.78 0.01
N SER A 117 -7.39 2.10 0.95
CA SER A 117 -8.68 2.75 0.70
C SER A 117 -8.90 3.91 1.68
N TYR A 118 -9.66 4.92 1.24
CA TYR A 118 -10.12 6.00 2.09
C TYR A 118 -11.63 5.81 2.27
N LYS A 119 -12.06 5.35 3.46
CA LYS A 119 -13.48 5.35 3.82
C LYS A 119 -13.80 6.69 4.46
N GLU A 120 -14.81 7.39 3.94
CA GLU A 120 -15.48 8.43 4.69
C GLU A 120 -16.28 7.74 5.81
N ASP A 121 -15.97 8.03 7.07
CA ASP A 121 -16.82 7.63 8.18
C ASP A 121 -18.15 8.40 8.05
N SER A 122 -19.19 7.70 7.63
CA SER A 122 -20.55 8.24 7.55
C SER A 122 -21.09 8.44 8.97
N GLY A 123 -20.90 9.65 9.51
CA GLY A 123 -21.66 10.10 10.66
C GLY A 123 -20.92 10.77 11.81
N ASP A 124 -20.23 11.84 11.56
CA ASP A 124 -20.25 13.04 12.40
C ASP A 124 -19.42 14.15 11.73
N ALA A 125 -20.01 15.35 11.58
CA ALA A 125 -19.43 16.47 10.86
C ALA A 125 -18.41 17.28 11.71
N SER A 126 -17.63 16.62 12.54
CA SER A 126 -16.50 17.21 13.27
C SER A 126 -15.18 16.68 12.74
N VAL A 127 -14.65 17.39 11.72
CA VAL A 127 -13.22 17.52 11.31
C VAL A 127 -12.28 16.31 11.56
N ASP A 128 -12.73 15.07 11.56
CA ASP A 128 -11.83 13.92 11.52
C ASP A 128 -11.70 13.49 10.04
N ARG A 129 -10.61 13.93 9.43
CA ARG A 129 -10.19 13.55 8.07
C ARG A 129 -10.21 12.02 7.97
N ALA A 130 -10.87 11.47 6.98
CA ALA A 130 -10.92 10.02 6.78
C ALA A 130 -9.50 9.45 6.78
N LEU A 131 -9.17 8.64 7.79
CA LEU A 131 -7.87 8.00 7.86
C LEU A 131 -7.76 6.91 6.79
N PRO A 132 -6.60 6.80 6.12
CA PRO A 132 -6.38 5.73 5.17
C PRO A 132 -6.48 4.36 5.85
N LEU A 133 -7.21 3.45 5.21
CA LEU A 133 -7.37 2.07 5.63
C LEU A 133 -6.50 1.18 4.74
N ILE A 134 -5.55 0.46 5.36
CA ILE A 134 -4.72 -0.52 4.68
C ILE A 134 -5.33 -1.90 4.84
N LYS A 135 -5.51 -2.60 3.71
CA LYS A 135 -5.87 -4.01 3.63
C LYS A 135 -4.68 -4.82 3.16
N GLY A 136 -4.55 -6.02 3.71
CA GLY A 136 -3.65 -7.02 3.17
C GLY A 136 -4.37 -7.98 2.22
N PRO A 137 -3.61 -8.84 1.53
CA PRO A 137 -4.18 -9.98 0.80
C PRO A 137 -4.72 -11.04 1.77
N PHE A 138 -5.43 -12.05 1.23
CA PHE A 138 -5.94 -13.14 2.04
C PHE A 138 -4.84 -13.80 2.87
N VAL A 139 -5.17 -14.09 4.14
CA VAL A 139 -4.24 -14.63 5.13
C VAL A 139 -3.93 -16.10 4.82
N ASP A 140 -2.65 -16.44 4.80
CA ASP A 140 -2.19 -17.82 4.83
C ASP A 140 -2.12 -18.27 6.30
N TYR A 141 -3.11 -19.05 6.72
CA TYR A 141 -3.22 -19.57 8.09
C TYR A 141 -2.06 -20.47 8.52
N MET A 142 -1.19 -20.89 7.61
CA MET A 142 0.00 -21.70 7.94
C MET A 142 0.97 -20.98 8.88
N TYR A 143 0.92 -19.65 8.92
CA TYR A 143 1.76 -18.81 9.78
C TYR A 143 1.08 -18.40 11.08
N VAL A 144 -0.20 -18.70 11.25
CA VAL A 144 -0.96 -18.32 12.46
C VAL A 144 -0.84 -19.46 13.48
N VAL A 145 -0.23 -19.16 14.62
CA VAL A 145 -0.01 -20.12 15.72
C VAL A 145 -1.04 -20.01 16.82
N ASP A 146 -1.69 -18.84 16.94
CA ASP A 146 -2.75 -18.58 17.94
C ASP A 146 -3.63 -17.44 17.43
N GLU A 147 -4.84 -17.32 17.98
CA GLU A 147 -5.78 -16.26 17.67
C GLU A 147 -6.18 -15.51 18.95
N GLU A 148 -6.16 -14.19 18.86
CA GLU A 148 -6.52 -13.29 19.97
C GLU A 148 -7.69 -12.40 19.57
N GLU A 149 -8.63 -12.19 20.48
CA GLU A 149 -9.79 -11.35 20.29
C GLU A 149 -9.70 -10.08 21.15
N PHE A 150 -10.00 -8.94 20.52
CA PHE A 150 -10.01 -7.63 21.16
C PHE A 150 -11.35 -6.93 20.88
N TYR A 151 -11.80 -6.12 21.83
CA TYR A 151 -13.04 -5.36 21.70
C TYR A 151 -12.75 -3.90 21.41
N GLU A 152 -13.74 -3.19 20.90
CA GLU A 152 -13.62 -1.76 20.60
C GLU A 152 -13.09 -0.97 21.81
N GLY A 153 -12.01 -0.25 21.59
CA GLY A 153 -11.32 0.54 22.61
C GLY A 153 -10.11 -0.12 23.23
N ASP A 154 -9.92 -1.43 23.06
CA ASP A 154 -8.76 -2.14 23.62
C ASP A 154 -7.46 -1.70 22.97
N GLU A 155 -6.41 -1.51 23.78
CA GLU A 155 -5.05 -1.26 23.33
C GLU A 155 -4.33 -2.59 23.10
N ILE A 156 -4.16 -2.97 21.84
CA ILE A 156 -3.47 -4.20 21.42
C ILE A 156 -1.96 -4.06 21.62
N VAL A 157 -1.43 -2.90 21.23
CA VAL A 157 -0.01 -2.53 21.36
C VAL A 157 0.08 -1.13 21.93
N ILE A 158 0.96 -0.93 22.91
CA ILE A 158 1.19 0.38 23.53
C ILE A 158 2.59 0.87 23.19
N GLU A 159 2.70 2.10 22.65
CA GLU A 159 3.98 2.76 22.34
C GLU A 159 4.86 2.82 23.60
N GLY A 160 6.15 2.52 23.45
CA GLY A 160 7.12 2.50 24.54
C GLY A 160 7.22 1.16 25.26
N ASN A 161 6.23 0.28 25.18
CA ASN A 161 6.30 -1.06 25.75
C ASN A 161 7.20 -1.99 24.93
N TYR A 162 7.70 -3.05 25.57
CA TYR A 162 8.43 -4.12 24.88
C TYR A 162 7.47 -5.16 24.33
N GLY A 163 7.82 -5.73 23.18
CA GLY A 163 7.05 -6.85 22.61
C GLY A 163 7.75 -7.44 21.39
N ASN A 164 7.62 -8.76 21.24
CA ASN A 164 8.24 -9.57 20.20
C ASN A 164 7.23 -10.28 19.29
N TRP A 165 5.95 -9.96 19.43
CA TRP A 165 4.89 -10.54 18.61
C TRP A 165 4.57 -9.67 17.41
N MET A 166 4.14 -10.32 16.35
CA MET A 166 3.56 -9.73 15.16
C MET A 166 2.25 -10.46 14.85
N TRP A 167 1.24 -9.73 14.44
CA TRP A 167 -0.08 -10.25 14.13
C TRP A 167 -0.50 -9.91 12.72
N VAL A 168 -1.41 -10.70 12.18
CA VAL A 168 -2.21 -10.37 11.02
C VAL A 168 -3.65 -10.10 11.46
N VAL A 169 -4.28 -9.08 10.91
CA VAL A 169 -5.70 -8.81 11.16
C VAL A 169 -6.51 -9.84 10.38
N LEU A 170 -7.26 -10.69 11.09
CA LEU A 170 -8.16 -11.67 10.49
C LEU A 170 -9.53 -11.04 10.22
N GLU A 171 -10.01 -10.22 11.17
CA GLU A 171 -11.27 -9.50 11.06
C GLU A 171 -11.21 -8.20 11.88
N GLY A 172 -11.85 -7.13 11.38
CA GLY A 172 -12.03 -5.88 12.10
C GLY A 172 -11.06 -4.77 11.70
N ILE A 173 -11.00 -3.71 12.50
CA ILE A 173 -10.22 -2.50 12.22
C ILE A 173 -9.35 -2.14 13.40
N VAL A 174 -8.05 -1.93 13.16
CA VAL A 174 -7.04 -1.49 14.12
C VAL A 174 -6.53 -0.11 13.72
N GLU A 175 -6.62 0.88 14.63
CA GLU A 175 -6.08 2.22 14.42
C GLU A 175 -4.63 2.29 14.92
N ILE A 176 -3.74 2.81 14.11
CA ILE A 176 -2.34 3.05 14.45
C ILE A 176 -2.15 4.53 14.78
N SER A 177 -1.61 4.80 15.96
CA SER A 177 -1.33 6.15 16.43
C SER A 177 0.05 6.28 17.06
N LYS A 178 0.54 7.52 17.16
CA LYS A 178 1.80 7.86 17.81
C LYS A 178 1.62 9.00 18.77
N GLN A 179 2.21 8.89 19.96
CA GLN A 179 2.17 9.97 20.94
C GLN A 179 3.11 11.10 20.52
N THR A 180 2.61 12.35 20.59
CA THR A 180 3.37 13.57 20.32
C THR A 180 3.16 14.59 21.44
N ASP A 181 4.00 15.63 21.49
CA ASP A 181 3.82 16.73 22.45
C ASP A 181 2.54 17.54 22.19
N ALA A 182 1.98 17.45 20.98
CA ALA A 182 0.71 18.09 20.62
C ALA A 182 -0.51 17.17 20.86
N GLY A 183 -0.29 15.99 21.45
CA GLY A 183 -1.30 14.96 21.67
C GLY A 183 -1.12 13.73 20.77
N PRO A 184 -2.01 12.74 20.86
CA PRO A 184 -1.94 11.54 20.03
C PRO A 184 -2.21 11.87 18.56
N LEU A 185 -1.31 11.44 17.69
CA LEU A 185 -1.45 11.54 16.24
C LEU A 185 -1.96 10.21 15.69
N LYS A 186 -3.16 10.18 15.18
CA LYS A 186 -3.70 9.06 14.42
C LYS A 186 -3.05 9.05 13.03
N ILE A 187 -2.55 7.90 12.59
CA ILE A 187 -1.77 7.78 11.35
C ILE A 187 -2.59 7.09 10.27
N LEU A 188 -2.97 5.84 10.52
CA LEU A 188 -3.68 5.00 9.56
C LEU A 188 -4.49 3.93 10.29
N ARG A 189 -5.33 3.22 9.55
CA ARG A 189 -6.06 2.05 10.02
C ARG A 189 -5.61 0.81 9.26
N LEU A 190 -5.60 -0.32 9.93
CA LEU A 190 -5.31 -1.64 9.39
C LEU A 190 -6.57 -2.49 9.46
N SER A 191 -6.85 -3.26 8.42
CA SER A 191 -7.95 -4.22 8.43
C SER A 191 -7.51 -5.56 7.84
N ASP A 192 -8.45 -6.42 7.48
CA ASP A 192 -8.25 -7.80 7.09
C ASP A 192 -7.01 -8.02 6.21
N GLY A 193 -6.15 -8.94 6.60
CA GLY A 193 -4.90 -9.28 5.92
C GLY A 193 -3.74 -8.31 6.15
N ALA A 194 -3.95 -7.17 6.80
CA ALA A 194 -2.87 -6.26 7.17
C ALA A 194 -2.13 -6.72 8.43
N TYR A 195 -0.89 -6.27 8.62
CA TYR A 195 -0.04 -6.74 9.71
C TYR A 195 0.12 -5.68 10.80
N VAL A 196 0.02 -6.11 12.06
CA VAL A 196 0.28 -5.30 13.25
C VAL A 196 1.61 -5.74 13.87
N GLY A 197 2.54 -4.81 14.00
CA GLY A 197 3.89 -5.06 14.50
C GLY A 197 4.96 -4.67 13.49
N SER A 198 6.22 -5.06 13.75
CA SER A 198 7.35 -4.77 12.88
C SER A 198 8.22 -6.01 12.70
N ILE A 199 9.00 -6.05 11.63
CA ILE A 199 9.93 -7.14 11.34
C ILE A 199 10.97 -7.28 12.47
N SER A 200 11.39 -6.18 13.06
CA SER A 200 12.30 -6.21 14.21
C SER A 200 11.74 -6.97 15.41
N SER A 201 10.42 -7.16 15.50
CA SER A 201 9.79 -7.89 16.61
C SER A 201 10.21 -9.37 16.67
N PHE A 202 10.43 -10.02 15.52
CA PHE A 202 10.86 -11.43 15.51
C PHE A 202 12.37 -11.59 15.26
N LEU A 203 13.10 -10.50 14.96
CA LEU A 203 14.56 -10.55 14.76
C LEU A 203 15.35 -10.28 16.05
N THR A 204 14.71 -9.68 17.06
CA THR A 204 15.36 -9.32 18.34
C THR A 204 14.53 -9.83 19.51
N GLU A 205 15.20 -10.29 20.58
CA GLU A 205 14.53 -10.80 21.78
C GLU A 205 13.63 -9.75 22.47
N SER A 206 13.90 -8.48 22.27
CA SER A 206 13.06 -7.39 22.77
C SER A 206 13.09 -6.19 21.83
N SER A 207 11.93 -5.83 21.29
CA SER A 207 11.75 -4.64 20.47
C SER A 207 10.82 -3.66 21.18
N VAL A 208 11.20 -2.39 21.26
CA VAL A 208 10.34 -1.32 21.79
C VAL A 208 9.31 -0.95 20.73
N ARG A 209 8.05 -0.99 21.11
CA ARG A 209 6.92 -0.60 20.26
C ARG A 209 6.98 0.89 19.94
N ARG A 210 6.92 1.24 18.67
CA ARG A 210 7.08 2.61 18.18
C ARG A 210 5.78 3.36 18.01
N THR A 211 4.67 2.66 18.04
CA THR A 211 3.31 3.16 17.85
C THR A 211 2.34 2.39 18.75
N THR A 212 1.20 3.00 19.04
CA THR A 212 0.06 2.34 19.69
C THR A 212 -0.89 1.79 18.63
N ALA A 213 -1.36 0.56 18.83
CA ALA A 213 -2.40 -0.08 18.03
C ALA A 213 -3.65 -0.28 18.90
N LYS A 214 -4.80 0.24 18.45
CA LYS A 214 -6.06 0.22 19.18
C LYS A 214 -7.17 -0.39 18.34
N ALA A 215 -7.98 -1.26 18.94
CA ALA A 215 -9.15 -1.85 18.31
C ALA A 215 -10.25 -0.78 18.12
N MET A 216 -10.76 -0.64 16.87
CA MET A 216 -11.84 0.30 16.52
C MET A 216 -13.19 -0.39 16.31
N SER A 217 -13.21 -1.71 16.39
CA SER A 217 -14.36 -2.61 16.35
C SER A 217 -14.01 -3.86 17.15
N ARG A 218 -14.85 -4.89 17.14
CA ARG A 218 -14.38 -6.24 17.48
C ARG A 218 -13.31 -6.63 16.46
N VAL A 219 -12.14 -7.05 16.95
CA VAL A 219 -10.97 -7.39 16.14
C VAL A 219 -10.54 -8.81 16.48
N GLN A 220 -10.31 -9.64 15.46
CA GLN A 220 -9.66 -10.94 15.59
C GLN A 220 -8.30 -10.86 14.94
N LEU A 221 -7.26 -11.20 15.71
CA LEU A 221 -5.86 -11.19 15.28
C LEU A 221 -5.29 -12.59 15.26
N GLY A 222 -4.58 -12.96 14.18
CA GLY A 222 -3.77 -14.16 14.12
C GLY A 222 -2.33 -13.84 14.54
N MET A 223 -1.85 -14.46 15.62
CA MET A 223 -0.47 -14.35 16.07
C MET A 223 0.44 -15.13 15.12
N LEU A 224 1.50 -14.48 14.61
CA LEU A 224 2.41 -15.11 13.64
C LEU A 224 3.51 -15.89 14.31
N ASP A 225 3.90 -17.01 13.71
CA ASP A 225 5.04 -17.83 14.12
C ASP A 225 6.35 -17.08 13.91
N SER A 226 6.87 -16.49 15.00
CA SER A 226 8.11 -15.72 15.00
C SER A 226 9.34 -16.57 14.66
N HIS A 227 9.34 -17.87 15.01
CA HIS A 227 10.45 -18.79 14.69
C HIS A 227 10.47 -19.13 13.19
N LEU A 228 9.32 -19.41 12.62
CA LEU A 228 9.19 -19.66 11.18
C LEU A 228 9.62 -18.43 10.38
N LEU A 229 9.13 -17.24 10.73
CA LEU A 229 9.49 -15.99 10.08
C LEU A 229 11.00 -15.68 10.22
N ALA A 230 11.59 -15.91 11.38
CA ALA A 230 13.02 -15.72 11.60
C ALA A 230 13.87 -16.69 10.74
N ASN A 231 13.45 -17.93 10.61
CA ASN A 231 14.12 -18.92 9.76
C ASN A 231 14.07 -18.54 8.28
N GLU A 232 12.92 -18.12 7.79
CA GLU A 232 12.76 -17.66 6.41
C GLU A 232 13.59 -16.41 6.13
N TYR A 233 13.58 -15.44 7.06
CA TYR A 233 14.45 -14.28 6.95
C TYR A 233 15.94 -14.66 6.93
N ALA A 234 16.36 -15.61 7.75
CA ALA A 234 17.75 -16.08 7.78
C ALA A 234 18.17 -16.80 6.48
N ALA A 235 17.21 -17.43 5.79
CA ALA A 235 17.44 -18.11 4.52
C ALA A 235 17.60 -17.15 3.33
N MET A 236 17.21 -15.89 3.45
CA MET A 236 17.37 -14.88 2.40
C MET A 236 18.84 -14.54 2.17
N SER A 237 19.17 -14.05 0.97
CA SER A 237 20.47 -13.43 0.68
C SER A 237 20.74 -12.26 1.63
N GLN A 238 22.02 -11.88 1.74
CA GLN A 238 22.35 -10.71 2.53
C GLN A 238 21.71 -9.44 1.97
N GLU A 239 21.68 -9.31 0.66
CA GLU A 239 21.13 -8.17 -0.06
C GLU A 239 19.62 -8.01 0.21
N LEU A 240 18.85 -9.09 0.11
CA LEU A 240 17.41 -9.04 0.37
C LEU A 240 17.11 -8.75 1.84
N ARG A 241 17.87 -9.34 2.77
CA ARG A 241 17.75 -9.02 4.21
C ARG A 241 17.99 -7.55 4.51
N GLU A 242 19.01 -6.93 3.87
CA GLU A 242 19.29 -5.50 4.06
C GLU A 242 18.16 -4.63 3.46
N VAL A 243 17.57 -5.04 2.33
CA VAL A 243 16.38 -4.39 1.77
C VAL A 243 15.22 -4.42 2.77
N VAL A 244 14.88 -5.59 3.29
CA VAL A 244 13.79 -5.78 4.26
C VAL A 244 14.02 -4.95 5.54
N LYS A 245 15.23 -4.99 6.10
CA LYS A 245 15.62 -4.15 7.26
C LYS A 245 15.51 -2.66 6.97
N SER A 246 15.93 -2.24 5.78
CA SER A 246 15.87 -0.83 5.40
C SER A 246 14.41 -0.36 5.25
N LEU A 247 13.49 -1.22 4.80
CA LEU A 247 12.06 -0.90 4.77
C LEU A 247 11.49 -0.70 6.19
N ASP A 248 11.77 -1.60 7.12
CA ASP A 248 11.32 -1.46 8.52
C ASP A 248 11.86 -0.17 9.16
N LYS A 249 13.15 0.12 8.95
CA LYS A 249 13.77 1.38 9.38
C LYS A 249 13.11 2.61 8.75
N ARG A 250 12.74 2.56 7.47
CA ARG A 250 12.05 3.65 6.76
C ARG A 250 10.68 3.94 7.33
N LEU A 251 9.88 2.91 7.60
CA LEU A 251 8.58 3.09 8.23
C LEU A 251 8.71 3.80 9.56
N ASN A 252 9.66 3.37 10.40
CA ASN A 252 9.92 4.01 11.68
C ASN A 252 10.33 5.48 11.52
N GLN A 253 11.22 5.78 10.58
CA GLN A 253 11.70 7.16 10.36
C GLN A 253 10.63 8.09 9.79
N VAL A 254 9.86 7.64 8.80
CA VAL A 254 8.78 8.46 8.23
C VAL A 254 7.69 8.73 9.25
N THR A 255 7.40 7.76 10.12
CA THR A 255 6.47 7.91 11.24
C THR A 255 6.98 8.93 12.27
N ASP A 256 8.26 8.86 12.64
CA ASP A 256 8.87 9.82 13.56
C ASP A 256 8.92 11.24 12.96
N ASN A 257 9.19 11.37 11.67
CA ASN A 257 9.19 12.67 10.99
C ASN A 257 7.78 13.24 10.85
N LEU A 258 6.79 12.42 10.55
CA LEU A 258 5.37 12.82 10.56
C LEU A 258 4.98 13.39 11.95
N ALA A 259 5.37 12.70 13.03
CA ALA A 259 5.09 13.17 14.39
C ALA A 259 5.76 14.53 14.70
N ARG A 260 6.98 14.76 14.19
CA ARG A 260 7.66 16.06 14.32
C ARG A 260 6.96 17.16 13.52
N ILE A 261 6.55 16.87 12.30
CA ILE A 261 5.79 17.81 11.45
C ILE A 261 4.49 18.17 12.17
N TYR A 262 3.74 17.18 12.65
CA TYR A 262 2.48 17.39 13.36
C TYR A 262 2.66 18.26 14.62
N ALA A 263 3.75 18.11 15.36
CA ALA A 263 4.07 18.91 16.54
C ALA A 263 4.74 20.28 16.20
N ASP A 264 4.74 20.70 14.94
CA ASP A 264 5.40 21.93 14.45
C ASP A 264 6.90 22.03 14.83
N LYS A 265 7.57 20.89 14.89
CA LYS A 265 9.01 20.77 15.21
C LYS A 265 9.85 20.46 13.98
N ASP A 266 9.33 20.77 12.80
CA ASP A 266 10.04 20.51 11.55
C ASP A 266 11.32 21.38 11.48
N LYS A 267 12.44 20.71 11.19
CA LYS A 267 13.76 21.32 11.00
C LYS A 267 14.33 20.89 9.64
N ALA A 268 13.52 21.06 8.58
CA ALA A 268 13.88 20.71 7.22
C ALA A 268 15.27 21.21 6.81
N ASP A 269 15.63 22.43 7.23
CA ASP A 269 16.93 23.06 6.92
C ASP A 269 18.12 22.26 7.45
N ARG A 270 17.99 21.61 8.62
CA ARG A 270 19.07 20.77 9.18
C ARG A 270 19.18 19.41 8.50
N PHE A 271 18.07 18.91 7.99
CA PHE A 271 18.00 17.60 7.33
C PHE A 271 18.79 17.60 6.00
N LEU A 272 18.76 18.71 5.27
CA LEU A 272 19.43 18.88 3.99
C LEU A 272 20.80 19.57 4.09
N LEU A 273 21.22 19.99 5.30
CA LEU A 273 22.49 20.67 5.49
C LEU A 273 23.64 19.82 4.95
N ASP A 274 24.54 20.44 4.16
CA ASP A 274 25.71 19.82 3.54
C ASP A 274 25.40 18.65 2.57
N LYS A 275 24.17 18.51 2.10
CA LYS A 275 23.77 17.49 1.12
C LYS A 275 23.44 18.11 -0.22
N ARG A 276 23.77 17.40 -1.31
CA ARG A 276 23.47 17.80 -2.69
C ARG A 276 22.50 16.83 -3.34
N PRO A 277 21.56 17.28 -4.19
CA PRO A 277 20.67 16.38 -4.90
C PRO A 277 21.48 15.47 -5.84
N VAL A 278 21.19 14.18 -5.81
CA VAL A 278 21.77 13.13 -6.67
C VAL A 278 20.71 12.41 -7.50
N ILE A 279 19.46 12.41 -7.03
CA ILE A 279 18.28 12.01 -7.80
C ILE A 279 17.21 13.07 -7.52
N GLU A 280 16.64 13.63 -8.56
CA GLU A 280 15.54 14.58 -8.42
C GLU A 280 14.19 13.88 -8.59
N GLN A 281 13.19 14.33 -7.85
CA GLN A 281 11.81 13.86 -7.94
C GLN A 281 11.33 13.96 -9.40
N GLY A 282 10.75 12.88 -9.93
CA GLY A 282 10.31 12.78 -11.32
C GLY A 282 11.38 12.28 -12.31
N GLN A 283 12.65 12.12 -11.91
CA GLN A 283 13.65 11.50 -12.77
C GLN A 283 13.42 9.99 -12.92
N ASN A 284 13.61 9.45 -14.12
CA ASN A 284 13.41 8.02 -14.39
C ASN A 284 14.71 7.22 -14.13
N GLU A 285 15.08 7.03 -12.86
CA GLU A 285 16.21 6.18 -12.47
C GLU A 285 15.72 4.76 -12.16
N GLN A 286 16.10 3.80 -12.96
CA GLN A 286 15.68 2.40 -12.85
C GLN A 286 16.61 1.55 -11.95
N ARG A 287 17.76 2.09 -11.57
CA ARG A 287 18.76 1.37 -10.79
C ARG A 287 18.49 1.47 -9.30
N VAL A 288 18.95 0.47 -8.58
CA VAL A 288 18.98 0.43 -7.13
C VAL A 288 20.43 0.52 -6.65
N PHE A 289 20.67 1.32 -5.63
CA PHE A 289 21.99 1.54 -5.08
C PHE A 289 22.01 1.25 -3.59
N MET A 290 23.00 0.48 -3.13
CA MET A 290 23.33 0.28 -1.72
C MET A 290 24.34 1.34 -1.28
N ILE A 291 24.15 1.93 -0.11
CA ILE A 291 25.09 2.85 0.49
C ILE A 291 26.20 2.07 1.19
N THR A 292 27.44 2.24 0.72
CA THR A 292 28.63 1.60 1.31
C THR A 292 29.36 2.52 2.29
N LYS A 293 29.23 3.85 2.12
CA LYS A 293 29.77 4.89 3.01
C LYS A 293 28.97 6.18 2.88
N GLY A 294 29.01 7.03 3.92
CA GLY A 294 28.35 8.34 3.93
C GLY A 294 26.87 8.24 4.28
N LYS A 295 26.15 9.30 3.99
CA LYS A 295 24.72 9.43 4.26
C LYS A 295 23.97 9.98 3.04
N ALA A 296 22.70 9.58 2.90
CA ALA A 296 21.78 10.21 2.00
C ALA A 296 20.49 10.58 2.77
N ALA A 297 19.75 11.55 2.24
CA ALA A 297 18.46 11.97 2.78
C ALA A 297 17.42 11.89 1.68
N ILE A 298 16.25 11.36 1.98
CA ILE A 298 15.09 11.34 1.07
C ILE A 298 14.13 12.43 1.51
N GLY A 299 13.77 13.31 0.57
CA GLY A 299 12.80 14.37 0.79
C GLY A 299 11.87 14.55 -0.40
N ARG A 300 10.60 14.81 -0.13
CA ARG A 300 9.60 15.07 -1.16
C ARG A 300 9.45 16.57 -1.39
N LYS A 301 9.60 17.01 -2.63
CA LYS A 301 9.39 18.41 -3.02
C LYS A 301 7.88 18.66 -3.11
N THR A 302 7.42 19.70 -2.41
CA THR A 302 6.06 20.24 -2.44
C THR A 302 6.11 21.70 -2.86
N GLU A 303 4.97 22.35 -3.05
CA GLU A 303 4.88 23.78 -3.33
C GLU A 303 5.43 24.64 -2.17
N GLU A 304 5.31 24.14 -0.94
CA GLU A 304 5.74 24.82 0.29
C GLU A 304 7.21 24.53 0.65
N GLY A 305 7.91 23.67 -0.10
CA GLY A 305 9.31 23.32 0.16
C GLY A 305 9.57 21.82 0.12
N ILE A 306 10.65 21.40 0.78
CA ILE A 306 11.03 19.99 0.85
C ILE A 306 10.61 19.41 2.19
N VAL A 307 9.76 18.38 2.14
CA VAL A 307 9.35 17.59 3.30
C VAL A 307 10.43 16.55 3.58
N PRO A 308 11.12 16.59 4.74
CA PRO A 308 12.09 15.59 5.12
C PRO A 308 11.38 14.26 5.45
N LEU A 309 11.82 13.17 4.83
CA LEU A 309 11.19 11.87 5.02
C LEU A 309 12.09 10.88 5.75
N ILE A 310 13.27 10.60 5.21
CA ILE A 310 14.11 9.48 5.63
C ILE A 310 15.58 9.88 5.56
N GLU A 311 16.39 9.49 6.56
CA GLU A 311 17.85 9.55 6.52
C GLU A 311 18.41 8.14 6.31
N LEU A 312 19.19 7.98 5.25
CA LEU A 312 19.86 6.73 4.86
C LEU A 312 21.33 6.74 5.21
N SER A 313 21.87 5.58 5.55
CA SER A 313 23.26 5.36 5.96
C SER A 313 23.81 4.08 5.35
N LYS A 314 25.05 3.70 5.68
CA LYS A 314 25.66 2.44 5.25
C LYS A 314 24.73 1.25 5.49
N GLY A 315 24.54 0.42 4.46
CA GLY A 315 23.63 -0.74 4.44
C GLY A 315 22.20 -0.41 3.97
N ASP A 316 21.82 0.87 3.96
CA ASP A 316 20.55 1.27 3.36
C ASP A 316 20.68 1.37 1.84
N PHE A 317 19.54 1.31 1.14
CA PHE A 317 19.47 1.43 -0.31
C PHE A 317 18.58 2.60 -0.74
N PHE A 318 18.71 3.04 -2.00
CA PHE A 318 17.78 3.96 -2.67
C PHE A 318 17.72 3.66 -4.16
N GLY A 319 16.69 4.15 -4.83
CA GLY A 319 16.39 3.85 -6.23
C GLY A 319 15.08 3.09 -6.38
N HIS A 320 14.84 2.54 -7.56
CA HIS A 320 13.58 1.87 -7.91
C HIS A 320 13.66 0.36 -7.66
N ILE A 321 12.87 -0.15 -6.72
CA ILE A 321 12.71 -1.61 -6.52
C ILE A 321 11.46 -2.07 -7.29
N PRO A 322 11.58 -2.83 -8.38
CA PRO A 322 10.48 -3.11 -9.29
C PRO A 322 9.39 -4.00 -8.72
N PHE A 323 9.69 -4.83 -7.71
CA PHE A 323 8.69 -5.66 -7.05
C PHE A 323 7.97 -4.95 -5.89
N LEU A 324 8.40 -3.75 -5.51
CA LEU A 324 7.73 -2.93 -4.49
C LEU A 324 6.97 -1.79 -5.17
N LYS A 325 5.66 -1.87 -5.13
CA LYS A 325 4.79 -0.77 -5.53
C LYS A 325 4.72 0.27 -4.39
N MET A 326 5.84 0.97 -4.16
CA MET A 326 5.94 2.03 -3.16
C MET A 326 5.44 3.35 -3.75
N GLY A 327 4.17 3.65 -3.52
CA GLY A 327 3.50 4.82 -4.09
C GLY A 327 3.24 4.64 -5.60
N HIS A 328 2.17 5.23 -6.08
CA HIS A 328 1.75 5.10 -7.48
C HIS A 328 2.61 5.90 -8.47
N GLU A 329 3.69 6.54 -7.98
CA GLU A 329 4.54 7.39 -8.83
C GLU A 329 5.98 6.90 -8.83
N PRO A 330 6.56 6.58 -10.00
CA PRO A 330 8.01 6.44 -10.13
C PRO A 330 8.67 7.75 -9.65
N HIS A 331 9.68 7.61 -8.78
CA HIS A 331 10.46 8.76 -8.29
C HIS A 331 9.66 9.80 -7.47
N ALA A 332 8.86 9.31 -6.53
CA ALA A 332 8.04 10.14 -5.66
C ALA A 332 8.82 11.10 -4.73
N ALA A 333 10.16 11.02 -4.69
CA ALA A 333 11.00 11.82 -3.82
C ALA A 333 12.39 12.08 -4.40
N SER A 334 13.05 13.14 -3.93
CA SER A 334 14.45 13.46 -4.26
C SER A 334 15.40 12.79 -3.25
N VAL A 335 16.59 12.42 -3.71
CA VAL A 335 17.69 11.90 -2.88
C VAL A 335 18.81 12.94 -2.83
N PHE A 336 19.21 13.29 -1.61
CA PHE A 336 20.28 14.24 -1.31
C PHE A 336 21.45 13.51 -0.65
N ALA A 337 22.65 13.67 -1.14
CA ALA A 337 23.85 12.96 -0.72
C ALA A 337 24.81 13.81 0.07
N SER A 338 25.44 13.26 1.11
CA SER A 338 26.64 13.85 1.75
C SER A 338 27.83 13.80 0.80
N ALA A 339 28.80 14.67 1.01
CA ALA A 339 30.00 14.78 0.15
C ALA A 339 30.84 13.48 0.10
N ASP A 340 30.76 12.63 1.13
CA ASP A 340 31.49 11.38 1.24
C ASP A 340 30.68 10.14 0.86
N LEU A 341 29.48 10.34 0.24
CA LEU A 341 28.62 9.22 -0.16
C LEU A 341 29.36 8.30 -1.16
N LYS A 342 29.39 7.01 -0.85
CA LYS A 342 29.79 5.94 -1.77
C LYS A 342 28.67 4.92 -1.88
N ILE A 343 28.38 4.48 -3.10
CA ILE A 343 27.29 3.57 -3.43
C ILE A 343 27.82 2.42 -4.27
N SER A 344 27.14 1.29 -4.20
CA SER A 344 27.32 0.14 -5.07
C SER A 344 25.98 -0.18 -5.74
N PRO A 345 25.93 -0.43 -7.05
CA PRO A 345 24.71 -0.88 -7.70
C PRO A 345 24.33 -2.27 -7.17
N LEU A 346 23.04 -2.52 -7.00
CA LEU A 346 22.47 -3.83 -6.69
C LEU A 346 22.00 -4.50 -7.99
N ASP A 347 22.20 -5.80 -8.09
CA ASP A 347 21.59 -6.59 -9.14
C ASP A 347 20.10 -6.80 -8.83
N VAL A 348 19.27 -6.11 -9.59
CA VAL A 348 17.81 -6.12 -9.40
C VAL A 348 17.20 -7.44 -9.87
N SER A 349 17.80 -8.10 -10.86
CA SER A 349 17.28 -9.36 -11.42
C SER A 349 17.31 -10.48 -10.40
N ASP A 350 18.42 -10.61 -9.68
CA ASP A 350 18.58 -11.60 -8.62
C ASP A 350 17.62 -11.32 -7.45
N LEU A 351 17.49 -10.06 -7.05
CA LEU A 351 16.56 -9.64 -6.00
C LEU A 351 15.09 -9.92 -6.36
N VAL A 352 14.70 -9.69 -7.62
CA VAL A 352 13.33 -9.99 -8.11
C VAL A 352 13.08 -11.50 -8.06
N THR A 353 14.01 -12.29 -8.58
CA THR A 353 13.89 -13.77 -8.58
C THR A 353 13.77 -14.32 -7.16
N GLU A 354 14.59 -13.81 -6.25
CA GLU A 354 14.57 -14.24 -4.85
C GLU A 354 13.26 -13.80 -4.17
N TYR A 355 12.81 -12.57 -4.39
CA TYR A 355 11.54 -12.07 -3.85
C TYR A 355 10.35 -12.89 -4.34
N GLU A 356 10.30 -13.23 -5.63
CA GLU A 356 9.24 -14.07 -6.20
C GLU A 356 9.25 -15.49 -5.64
N GLY A 357 10.42 -15.99 -5.24
CA GLY A 357 10.60 -17.29 -4.57
C GLY A 357 10.23 -17.31 -3.09
N LEU A 358 10.00 -16.14 -2.45
CA LEU A 358 9.60 -16.08 -1.04
C LEU A 358 8.20 -16.68 -0.83
N PRO A 359 7.93 -17.25 0.36
CA PRO A 359 6.57 -17.60 0.77
C PRO A 359 5.62 -16.42 0.71
N ASN A 360 4.36 -16.66 0.37
CA ASN A 360 3.36 -15.62 0.21
C ASN A 360 3.25 -14.71 1.44
N SER A 361 3.21 -15.30 2.64
CA SER A 361 3.10 -14.52 3.88
C SER A 361 4.24 -13.53 4.04
N PHE A 362 5.49 -13.93 3.73
CA PHE A 362 6.62 -13.02 3.84
C PHE A 362 6.58 -11.91 2.79
N ARG A 363 6.20 -12.22 1.55
CA ARG A 363 5.96 -11.21 0.51
C ARG A 363 4.90 -10.21 0.93
N HIS A 364 3.79 -10.69 1.50
CA HIS A 364 2.70 -9.84 1.99
C HIS A 364 3.14 -8.92 3.15
N ILE A 365 4.01 -9.39 4.04
CA ILE A 365 4.62 -8.55 5.08
C ILE A 365 5.42 -7.40 4.43
N ILE A 366 6.26 -7.71 3.43
CA ILE A 366 7.06 -6.70 2.71
C ILE A 366 6.14 -5.70 1.98
N GLU A 367 5.11 -6.16 1.30
CA GLU A 367 4.13 -5.30 0.61
C GLU A 367 3.34 -4.42 1.58
N ASN A 368 2.97 -4.95 2.74
CA ASN A 368 2.29 -4.19 3.78
C ASN A 368 3.19 -3.08 4.33
N LEU A 369 4.47 -3.36 4.59
CA LEU A 369 5.45 -2.34 4.97
C LEU A 369 5.54 -1.23 3.92
N ALA A 370 5.63 -1.59 2.64
CA ALA A 370 5.70 -0.63 1.55
C ALA A 370 4.44 0.25 1.50
N SER A 371 3.26 -0.34 1.67
CA SER A 371 1.99 0.38 1.74
C SER A 371 1.93 1.34 2.93
N CYS A 372 2.36 0.89 4.12
CA CYS A 372 2.44 1.74 5.32
C CYS A 372 3.41 2.91 5.12
N ILE A 373 4.58 2.69 4.52
CA ILE A 373 5.55 3.76 4.21
C ILE A 373 4.94 4.79 3.26
N SER A 374 4.31 4.33 2.18
CA SER A 374 3.69 5.19 1.17
C SER A 374 2.61 6.07 1.78
N VAL A 375 1.67 5.47 2.50
CA VAL A 375 0.56 6.18 3.17
C VAL A 375 1.07 7.18 4.20
N THR A 376 2.01 6.77 5.06
CA THR A 376 2.58 7.67 6.09
C THR A 376 3.32 8.83 5.45
N THR A 377 4.01 8.61 4.32
CA THR A 377 4.67 9.67 3.53
C THR A 377 3.67 10.68 2.99
N MET A 378 2.54 10.22 2.45
CA MET A 378 1.48 11.11 1.96
C MET A 378 0.94 11.99 3.08
N ILE A 379 0.62 11.39 4.23
CA ILE A 379 0.12 12.11 5.40
C ILE A 379 1.15 13.14 5.89
N ALA A 380 2.44 12.80 5.88
CA ALA A 380 3.51 13.75 6.24
C ALA A 380 3.54 14.97 5.31
N CYS A 381 3.40 14.77 4.00
CA CYS A 381 3.35 15.86 3.02
C CYS A 381 2.11 16.74 3.21
N GLU A 382 0.95 16.14 3.46
CA GLU A 382 -0.28 16.89 3.70
C GLU A 382 -0.26 17.69 5.00
N ASN A 383 0.27 17.13 6.09
CA ASN A 383 0.43 17.87 7.35
C ASN A 383 1.41 19.02 7.20
N HIS A 384 2.50 18.85 6.46
CA HIS A 384 3.45 19.92 6.16
C HIS A 384 2.77 21.07 5.41
N LYS A 385 1.96 20.77 4.39
CA LYS A 385 1.18 21.75 3.65
C LYS A 385 0.23 22.55 4.56
N ASN A 386 -0.51 21.84 5.42
CA ASN A 386 -1.47 22.49 6.34
C ASN A 386 -0.79 23.41 7.35
N LEU A 387 0.39 23.05 7.86
CA LEU A 387 1.17 23.90 8.75
C LEU A 387 1.61 25.21 8.08
N HIS A 388 2.02 25.15 6.82
CA HIS A 388 2.39 26.36 6.07
C HIS A 388 1.21 27.30 5.86
N PHE A 389 0.04 26.78 5.49
CA PHE A 389 -1.18 27.58 5.38
C PHE A 389 -1.56 28.26 6.70
N ALA A 390 -1.48 27.55 7.82
CA ALA A 390 -1.79 28.09 9.14
C ALA A 390 -0.80 29.20 9.56
N LYS A 391 0.47 29.13 9.16
CA LYS A 391 1.50 30.15 9.44
C LYS A 391 1.32 31.40 8.58
N THR A 392 1.02 31.25 7.29
CA THR A 392 0.79 32.37 6.37
C THR A 392 -0.50 33.12 6.71
N SER A 393 -1.56 32.44 7.13
CA SER A 393 -2.82 33.08 7.51
C SER A 393 -2.74 33.82 8.88
N LYS A 394 -1.80 33.50 9.74
CA LYS A 394 -1.53 34.24 11.01
C LYS A 394 -0.58 35.42 10.84
N ALA A 395 0.10 35.52 9.71
CA ALA A 395 1.05 36.58 9.39
C ALA A 395 0.42 37.73 8.57
N GLN A 396 -0.82 37.53 8.10
CA GLN A 396 -1.69 38.55 7.51
C GLN A 396 -2.68 39.09 8.56
#